data_edcea552b6704979ceba6ab185cd4102
#
_entry.id   edcea552b6704979ceba6ab185cd4102
#
_cell.length_a   1.000
_cell.length_b   1.000
_cell.length_c   1.000
_cell.angle_alpha   90.00
_cell.angle_beta   90.00
_cell.angle_gamma   90.00
#
_symmetry.space_group_name_H-M   'P 1'
#
loop_
_entity.id
_entity.type
_entity.pdbx_description
1 polymer ?
#
loop_
_entity_poly.entity_id
_entity_poly.type
_entity_poly.pdbx_seq_one_letter_code
_entity_poly.pdbx_strand_id
1 'polypeptide(L)'
;MRLIKNEPPSQERLKQVIEYNPYTGVFVWKLSTGPRVKVGETTGEANPPNYGRIQIDGIRYISSRLAWLYIYGEYPRVLIDHINTDITDNRIANLRLATSSDNTKNANVRKESKTGVKGVTYSTSSIGKFEARIGHGGKNYYLGVFSTVEQAKEVLDKKRQELHGEFLNYG
;
A
#
# COMPACT_ATOMS: atom_id res chain seq x y z
N MET A 1 -19.58 -19.55 -25.59
CA MET A 1 -19.49 -18.73 -24.37
C MET A 1 -18.02 -18.36 -24.18
N ARG A 2 -17.60 -17.12 -24.44
CA ARG A 2 -16.21 -16.67 -24.21
C ARG A 2 -16.03 -16.58 -22.70
N LEU A 3 -15.22 -17.48 -22.12
CA LEU A 3 -14.74 -17.33 -20.75
C LEU A 3 -14.05 -15.97 -20.61
N ILE A 4 -14.52 -15.15 -19.67
CA ILE A 4 -13.87 -13.88 -19.34
C ILE A 4 -12.49 -14.24 -18.79
N LYS A 5 -11.45 -13.97 -19.55
CA LYS A 5 -10.05 -14.44 -19.36
C LYS A 5 -9.35 -13.94 -18.10
N ASN A 6 -10.02 -13.20 -17.19
CA ASN A 6 -9.35 -12.53 -16.05
C ASN A 6 -10.20 -12.48 -14.76
N GLU A 7 -11.05 -13.48 -14.52
CA GLU A 7 -11.72 -13.56 -13.21
C GLU A 7 -10.73 -14.04 -12.15
N PRO A 8 -10.78 -13.47 -10.93
CA PRO A 8 -9.97 -13.96 -9.83
C PRO A 8 -10.38 -15.39 -9.47
N PRO A 9 -9.48 -16.19 -8.84
CA PRO A 9 -9.83 -17.53 -8.39
C PRO A 9 -10.92 -17.42 -7.31
N SER A 10 -11.75 -18.45 -7.16
CA SER A 10 -12.62 -18.52 -5.99
C SER A 10 -11.78 -18.71 -4.71
N GLN A 11 -12.34 -18.36 -3.56
CA GLN A 11 -11.68 -18.59 -2.27
C GLN A 11 -11.37 -20.09 -2.07
N GLU A 12 -12.30 -20.98 -2.45
CA GLU A 12 -12.13 -22.43 -2.35
C GLU A 12 -10.94 -22.88 -3.21
N ARG A 13 -10.87 -22.41 -4.48
CA ARG A 13 -9.74 -22.75 -5.36
C ARG A 13 -8.42 -22.24 -4.80
N LEU A 14 -8.39 -21.02 -4.28
CA LEU A 14 -7.21 -20.46 -3.63
C LEU A 14 -6.76 -21.34 -2.45
N LYS A 15 -7.68 -21.71 -1.55
CA LYS A 15 -7.40 -22.55 -0.36
C LYS A 15 -7.03 -23.99 -0.70
N GLN A 16 -7.43 -24.50 -1.87
CA GLN A 16 -6.98 -25.81 -2.37
C GLN A 16 -5.51 -25.81 -2.74
N VAL A 17 -5.04 -24.78 -3.43
CA VAL A 17 -3.70 -24.76 -4.04
C VAL A 17 -2.63 -24.13 -3.15
N ILE A 18 -3.03 -23.27 -2.20
CA ILE A 18 -2.11 -22.50 -1.38
C ILE A 18 -2.61 -22.42 0.06
N GLU A 19 -1.68 -22.34 1.00
CA GLU A 19 -1.91 -21.96 2.40
C GLU A 19 -1.40 -20.54 2.62
N TYR A 20 -2.15 -19.75 3.38
CA TYR A 20 -1.76 -18.39 3.76
C TYR A 20 -1.82 -18.26 5.28
N ASN A 21 -0.73 -17.77 5.87
CA ASN A 21 -0.66 -17.47 7.29
C ASN A 21 -0.93 -15.97 7.51
N PRO A 22 -2.07 -15.59 8.13
CA PRO A 22 -2.44 -14.19 8.31
C PRO A 22 -1.54 -13.41 9.28
N TYR A 23 -0.83 -14.11 10.17
CA TYR A 23 0.06 -13.49 11.16
C TYR A 23 1.46 -13.21 10.61
N THR A 24 1.93 -13.99 9.65
CA THR A 24 3.25 -13.82 9.02
C THR A 24 3.17 -13.19 7.63
N GLY A 25 2.01 -13.23 6.99
CA GLY A 25 1.82 -12.78 5.61
C GLY A 25 2.36 -13.75 4.55
N VAL A 26 2.83 -14.93 4.95
CA VAL A 26 3.50 -15.91 4.09
C VAL A 26 2.51 -16.82 3.40
N PHE A 27 2.77 -17.09 2.13
CA PHE A 27 2.04 -18.08 1.32
C PHE A 27 2.91 -19.31 1.06
N VAL A 28 2.31 -20.50 1.16
CA VAL A 28 2.98 -21.79 0.93
C VAL A 28 2.16 -22.64 -0.03
N TRP A 29 2.80 -23.27 -1.00
CA TRP A 29 2.12 -24.16 -1.94
C TRP A 29 1.63 -25.45 -1.28
N LYS A 30 0.34 -25.77 -1.43
CA LYS A 30 -0.27 -27.04 -1.03
C LYS A 30 -0.35 -28.05 -2.16
N LEU A 31 -0.45 -27.57 -3.40
CA LEU A 31 -0.48 -28.39 -4.61
C LEU A 31 0.49 -27.85 -5.64
N SER A 32 1.09 -28.77 -6.41
CA SER A 32 1.89 -28.39 -7.57
C SER A 32 0.95 -27.98 -8.71
N THR A 33 0.94 -26.70 -9.04
CA THR A 33 0.13 -26.11 -10.13
C THR A 33 0.92 -25.93 -11.42
N GLY A 34 2.15 -26.43 -11.47
CA GLY A 34 3.03 -26.35 -12.64
C GLY A 34 4.43 -26.92 -12.37
N PRO A 35 5.25 -27.10 -13.41
CA PRO A 35 6.54 -27.85 -13.32
C PRO A 35 7.57 -27.16 -12.40
N ARG A 36 7.41 -25.87 -12.10
CA ARG A 36 8.31 -25.11 -11.22
C ARG A 36 7.73 -24.87 -9.82
N VAL A 37 6.54 -25.42 -9.52
CA VAL A 37 5.86 -25.24 -8.24
C VAL A 37 6.05 -26.48 -7.40
N LYS A 38 6.72 -26.32 -6.26
CA LYS A 38 6.94 -27.41 -5.31
C LYS A 38 6.09 -27.20 -4.07
N VAL A 39 5.40 -28.26 -3.65
CA VAL A 39 4.61 -28.26 -2.42
C VAL A 39 5.53 -28.01 -1.22
N GLY A 40 5.07 -27.12 -0.31
CA GLY A 40 5.81 -26.72 0.88
C GLY A 40 6.76 -25.52 0.66
N GLU A 41 7.03 -25.10 -0.58
CA GLU A 41 7.80 -23.89 -0.83
C GLU A 41 6.96 -22.62 -0.66
N THR A 42 7.59 -21.56 -0.17
CA THR A 42 6.98 -20.21 -0.08
C THR A 42 6.81 -19.60 -1.46
N THR A 43 5.91 -18.63 -1.56
CA THR A 43 5.63 -17.93 -2.81
C THR A 43 5.03 -16.55 -2.56
N GLY A 44 5.06 -15.70 -3.59
CA GLY A 44 4.39 -14.42 -3.55
C GLY A 44 5.15 -13.33 -2.81
N GLU A 45 6.43 -13.54 -2.53
CA GLU A 45 7.29 -12.54 -1.92
C GLU A 45 7.44 -11.33 -2.84
N ALA A 46 7.43 -10.15 -2.25
CA ALA A 46 7.69 -8.92 -2.95
C ALA A 46 9.20 -8.73 -3.16
N ASN A 47 9.56 -8.11 -4.29
CA ASN A 47 10.91 -7.64 -4.56
C ASN A 47 10.83 -6.14 -4.91
N PRO A 48 10.96 -5.26 -3.91
CA PRO A 48 10.77 -3.83 -4.11
C PRO A 48 11.59 -3.25 -5.27
N PRO A 49 11.01 -2.36 -6.08
CA PRO A 49 9.69 -1.72 -5.88
C PRO A 49 8.48 -2.54 -6.36
N ASN A 50 8.66 -3.82 -6.71
CA ASN A 50 7.60 -4.65 -7.27
C ASN A 50 6.86 -5.41 -6.17
N TYR A 51 5.51 -5.39 -6.24
CA TYR A 51 4.65 -6.20 -5.39
C TYR A 51 4.84 -7.70 -5.65
N GLY A 52 4.75 -8.50 -4.61
CA GLY A 52 4.70 -9.95 -4.69
C GLY A 52 3.52 -10.42 -5.56
N ARG A 53 3.75 -11.48 -6.34
CA ARG A 53 2.75 -12.05 -7.25
C ARG A 53 2.77 -13.56 -7.20
N ILE A 54 1.59 -14.15 -7.22
CA ILE A 54 1.38 -15.60 -7.28
C ILE A 54 0.63 -15.94 -8.56
N GLN A 55 1.09 -16.96 -9.28
CA GLN A 55 0.42 -17.44 -10.48
C GLN A 55 -0.48 -18.63 -10.14
N ILE A 56 -1.78 -18.49 -10.33
CA ILE A 56 -2.78 -19.54 -10.12
C ILE A 56 -3.50 -19.77 -11.44
N ASP A 57 -3.54 -21.01 -11.90
CA ASP A 57 -4.22 -21.41 -13.15
C ASP A 57 -3.81 -20.55 -14.37
N GLY A 58 -2.51 -20.21 -14.47
CA GLY A 58 -1.94 -19.44 -15.56
C GLY A 58 -2.06 -17.92 -15.44
N ILE A 59 -2.79 -17.40 -14.43
CA ILE A 59 -3.01 -15.97 -14.21
C ILE A 59 -2.22 -15.49 -12.99
N ARG A 60 -1.57 -14.31 -13.12
CA ARG A 60 -0.79 -13.71 -12.03
C ARG A 60 -1.62 -12.72 -11.24
N TYR A 61 -1.66 -12.89 -9.93
CA TYR A 61 -2.37 -12.04 -8.96
C TYR A 61 -1.39 -11.42 -7.97
N ILE A 62 -1.68 -10.21 -7.50
CA ILE A 62 -0.93 -9.54 -6.42
C ILE A 62 -1.20 -10.28 -5.10
N SER A 63 -0.12 -10.58 -4.36
CA SER A 63 -0.18 -11.38 -3.12
C SER A 63 -1.09 -10.77 -2.06
N SER A 64 -1.03 -9.46 -1.82
CA SER A 64 -1.91 -8.78 -0.86
C SER A 64 -3.40 -8.91 -1.22
N ARG A 65 -3.75 -8.94 -2.52
CA ARG A 65 -5.14 -9.18 -2.95
C ARG A 65 -5.59 -10.62 -2.72
N LEU A 66 -4.67 -11.57 -2.87
CA LEU A 66 -4.95 -12.98 -2.55
C LEU A 66 -5.06 -13.20 -1.04
N ALA A 67 -4.26 -12.50 -0.21
CA ALA A 67 -4.41 -12.50 1.24
C ALA A 67 -5.82 -12.04 1.66
N TRP A 68 -6.28 -10.96 1.05
CA TRP A 68 -7.64 -10.45 1.28
C TRP A 68 -8.72 -11.46 0.89
N LEU A 69 -8.63 -12.00 -0.34
CA LEU A 69 -9.56 -13.04 -0.81
C LEU A 69 -9.55 -14.28 0.11
N TYR A 70 -8.36 -14.70 0.57
CA TYR A 70 -8.21 -15.87 1.42
C TYR A 70 -8.97 -15.74 2.75
N ILE A 71 -8.93 -14.54 3.36
CA ILE A 71 -9.56 -14.27 4.66
C ILE A 71 -11.04 -13.91 4.50
N TYR A 72 -11.35 -12.95 3.63
CA TYR A 72 -12.69 -12.35 3.56
C TYR A 72 -13.62 -12.99 2.51
N GLY A 73 -13.11 -13.87 1.63
CA GLY A 73 -13.91 -14.54 0.60
C GLY A 73 -14.23 -13.69 -0.62
N GLU A 74 -13.86 -12.41 -0.62
CA GLU A 74 -14.09 -11.49 -1.73
C GLU A 74 -12.79 -10.94 -2.28
N TYR A 75 -12.65 -10.97 -3.63
CA TYR A 75 -11.52 -10.35 -4.29
C TYR A 75 -11.72 -8.83 -4.31
N PRO A 76 -10.76 -8.04 -3.77
CA PRO A 76 -10.97 -6.61 -3.60
C PRO A 76 -11.07 -5.88 -4.94
N ARG A 77 -12.15 -5.10 -5.13
CA ARG A 77 -12.36 -4.27 -6.33
C ARG A 77 -11.61 -2.94 -6.27
N VAL A 78 -11.26 -2.50 -5.05
CA VAL A 78 -10.48 -1.29 -4.79
C VAL A 78 -9.00 -1.64 -4.54
N LEU A 79 -8.15 -0.65 -4.30
CA LEU A 79 -6.74 -0.89 -3.98
C LEU A 79 -6.60 -1.53 -2.60
N ILE A 80 -5.55 -2.35 -2.43
CA ILE A 80 -5.04 -2.72 -1.12
C ILE A 80 -3.85 -1.82 -0.80
N ASP A 81 -3.90 -1.20 0.37
CA ASP A 81 -2.83 -0.37 0.93
C ASP A 81 -2.14 -1.11 2.08
N HIS A 82 -0.82 -0.97 2.19
CA HIS A 82 -0.02 -1.47 3.30
C HIS A 82 0.11 -0.35 4.34
N ILE A 83 -0.48 -0.53 5.53
CA ILE A 83 -0.57 0.50 6.57
C ILE A 83 0.82 1.04 6.95
N ASN A 84 1.80 0.15 7.07
CA ASN A 84 3.19 0.49 7.38
C ASN A 84 4.04 0.88 6.17
N THR A 85 3.43 1.00 4.96
CA THR A 85 4.10 1.29 3.67
C THR A 85 5.10 0.24 3.17
N ASP A 86 5.29 -0.86 3.90
CA ASP A 86 6.14 -1.98 3.50
C ASP A 86 5.35 -2.97 2.65
N ILE A 87 5.60 -2.98 1.33
CA ILE A 87 4.93 -3.87 0.36
C ILE A 87 5.32 -5.35 0.52
N THR A 88 6.31 -5.67 1.36
CA THR A 88 6.71 -7.04 1.66
C THR A 88 5.89 -7.65 2.79
N ASP A 89 5.28 -6.81 3.63
CA ASP A 89 4.50 -7.21 4.80
C ASP A 89 3.02 -7.45 4.45
N ASN A 90 2.72 -8.66 4.00
CA ASN A 90 1.36 -9.07 3.64
C ASN A 90 0.55 -9.64 4.82
N ARG A 91 0.91 -9.39 6.09
CA ARG A 91 0.06 -9.76 7.24
C ARG A 91 -1.30 -9.07 7.11
N ILE A 92 -2.38 -9.80 7.39
CA ILE A 92 -3.73 -9.27 7.17
C ILE A 92 -4.00 -8.00 8.00
N ALA A 93 -3.44 -7.92 9.22
CA ALA A 93 -3.53 -6.75 10.08
C ALA A 93 -2.84 -5.49 9.52
N ASN A 94 -1.91 -5.67 8.55
CA ASN A 94 -1.23 -4.57 7.86
C ASN A 94 -1.91 -4.17 6.54
N LEU A 95 -2.94 -4.88 6.11
CA LEU A 95 -3.65 -4.62 4.85
C LEU A 95 -4.98 -3.91 5.10
N ARG A 96 -5.30 -2.92 4.27
CA ARG A 96 -6.61 -2.25 4.29
C ARG A 96 -7.08 -1.93 2.87
N LEU A 97 -8.40 -1.83 2.70
CA LEU A 97 -8.98 -1.30 1.46
C LEU A 97 -8.75 0.21 1.40
N ALA A 98 -8.31 0.72 0.27
CA ALA A 98 -8.03 2.13 0.09
C ALA A 98 -8.46 2.61 -1.30
N THR A 99 -8.87 3.87 -1.39
CA THR A 99 -8.99 4.56 -2.67
C THR A 99 -7.60 4.97 -3.17
N SER A 100 -7.49 5.36 -4.44
CA SER A 100 -6.23 5.94 -4.97
C SER A 100 -5.80 7.18 -4.19
N SER A 101 -6.77 7.98 -3.70
CA SER A 101 -6.51 9.15 -2.86
C SER A 101 -5.91 8.75 -1.51
N ASP A 102 -6.46 7.73 -0.87
CA ASP A 102 -5.98 7.27 0.44
C ASP A 102 -4.58 6.66 0.36
N ASN A 103 -4.32 5.87 -0.69
CA ASN A 103 -2.99 5.32 -0.93
C ASN A 103 -1.94 6.41 -1.16
N THR A 104 -2.30 7.50 -1.86
CA THR A 104 -1.41 8.66 -2.04
C THR A 104 -1.12 9.37 -0.70
N LYS A 105 -2.10 9.44 0.21
CA LYS A 105 -1.93 10.00 1.56
C LYS A 105 -0.92 9.19 2.38
N ASN A 106 -0.96 7.86 2.27
CA ASN A 106 -0.07 6.93 2.97
C ASN A 106 1.33 6.80 2.35
N ALA A 107 1.59 7.38 1.16
CA ALA A 107 2.89 7.27 0.51
C ALA A 107 4.01 7.98 1.28
N ASN A 108 5.20 7.37 1.33
CA ASN A 108 6.39 7.92 1.96
C ASN A 108 6.87 9.23 1.30
N VAL A 109 7.72 9.97 2.00
CA VAL A 109 8.45 11.14 1.46
C VAL A 109 9.27 10.72 0.25
N ARG A 110 9.27 11.54 -0.81
CA ARG A 110 10.14 11.29 -1.97
C ARG A 110 11.60 11.41 -1.57
N LYS A 111 12.46 10.56 -2.12
CA LYS A 111 13.92 10.58 -1.86
C LYS A 111 14.57 11.94 -2.18
N GLU A 112 14.00 12.65 -3.15
CA GLU A 112 14.49 13.98 -3.58
C GLU A 112 14.00 15.13 -2.69
N SER A 113 13.25 14.86 -1.63
CA SER A 113 12.77 15.89 -0.71
C SER A 113 13.93 16.52 0.04
N LYS A 114 14.20 17.80 -0.23
CA LYS A 114 15.28 18.57 0.42
C LYS A 114 15.02 18.84 1.90
N THR A 115 13.77 18.77 2.35
CA THR A 115 13.38 19.00 3.75
C THR A 115 13.20 17.70 4.53
N GLY A 116 13.11 16.56 3.85
CA GLY A 116 12.81 15.27 4.46
C GLY A 116 11.38 15.14 5.03
N VAL A 117 10.53 16.16 4.85
CA VAL A 117 9.14 16.17 5.34
C VAL A 117 8.17 16.31 4.18
N LYS A 118 7.24 15.35 4.07
CA LYS A 118 6.19 15.40 3.04
C LYS A 118 5.26 16.59 3.25
N GLY A 119 5.16 17.45 2.23
CA GLY A 119 4.32 18.66 2.28
C GLY A 119 5.03 19.90 2.81
N VAL A 120 6.33 19.81 3.16
CA VAL A 120 7.19 20.95 3.48
C VAL A 120 8.21 21.16 2.37
N THR A 121 8.33 22.38 1.88
CA THR A 121 9.30 22.77 0.84
C THR A 121 10.01 24.06 1.25
N TYR A 122 11.13 24.40 0.62
CA TYR A 122 11.71 25.73 0.77
C TYR A 122 10.76 26.78 0.19
N SER A 123 10.56 27.87 0.91
CA SER A 123 9.71 28.96 0.46
C SER A 123 10.36 29.68 -0.73
N THR A 124 9.58 29.93 -1.77
CA THR A 124 10.02 30.77 -2.92
C THR A 124 9.84 32.26 -2.67
N SER A 125 8.97 32.62 -1.72
CA SER A 125 8.66 34.01 -1.38
C SER A 125 9.50 34.58 -0.22
N SER A 126 10.16 33.71 0.57
CA SER A 126 10.93 34.10 1.75
C SER A 126 12.18 33.24 1.86
N ILE A 127 13.33 33.87 1.58
CA ILE A 127 14.65 33.21 1.59
C ILE A 127 14.93 32.63 2.99
N GLY A 128 15.41 31.40 3.02
CA GLY A 128 15.75 30.68 4.27
C GLY A 128 14.57 30.20 5.11
N LYS A 129 13.34 30.27 4.58
CA LYS A 129 12.13 29.79 5.25
C LYS A 129 11.50 28.59 4.56
N PHE A 130 10.58 27.95 5.25
CA PHE A 130 9.91 26.73 4.83
C PHE A 130 8.41 26.96 4.66
N GLU A 131 7.85 26.41 3.60
CA GLU A 131 6.43 26.49 3.28
C GLU A 131 5.77 25.14 3.48
N ALA A 132 4.62 25.12 4.19
CA ALA A 132 3.83 23.91 4.37
C ALA A 132 2.54 23.94 3.54
N ARG A 133 2.29 22.83 2.83
CA ARG A 133 1.06 22.60 2.05
C ARG A 133 0.57 21.17 2.21
N ILE A 134 -0.75 20.99 2.16
CA ILE A 134 -1.39 19.66 2.18
C ILE A 134 -2.51 19.59 1.16
N GLY A 135 -2.55 18.47 0.41
CA GLY A 135 -3.63 18.16 -0.53
C GLY A 135 -4.70 17.28 0.13
N HIS A 136 -5.97 17.62 -0.04
CA HIS A 136 -7.11 16.80 0.35
C HIS A 136 -8.32 17.08 -0.52
N GLY A 137 -9.03 16.01 -0.99
CA GLY A 137 -10.25 16.15 -1.79
C GLY A 137 -10.05 16.96 -3.07
N GLY A 138 -8.87 16.85 -3.74
CA GLY A 138 -8.54 17.61 -4.95
C GLY A 138 -8.16 19.08 -4.70
N LYS A 139 -8.15 19.54 -3.44
CA LYS A 139 -7.77 20.89 -3.05
C LYS A 139 -6.40 20.90 -2.37
N ASN A 140 -5.63 21.98 -2.57
CA ASN A 140 -4.37 22.22 -1.88
C ASN A 140 -4.58 23.29 -0.81
N TYR A 141 -4.28 22.95 0.44
CA TYR A 141 -4.34 23.86 1.58
C TYR A 141 -2.95 24.40 1.84
N TYR A 142 -2.79 25.72 1.75
CA TYR A 142 -1.60 26.43 2.15
C TYR A 142 -1.66 26.70 3.65
N LEU A 143 -0.62 26.31 4.39
CA LEU A 143 -0.61 26.36 5.86
C LEU A 143 0.29 27.48 6.40
N GLY A 144 1.09 28.13 5.53
CA GLY A 144 1.95 29.24 5.92
C GLY A 144 3.42 29.03 5.61
N VAL A 145 4.22 30.03 6.00
CA VAL A 145 5.69 30.04 5.94
C VAL A 145 6.26 30.08 7.34
N PHE A 146 7.26 29.22 7.60
CA PHE A 146 7.84 28.96 8.91
C PHE A 146 9.34 29.14 8.88
N SER A 147 9.92 29.48 10.03
CA SER A 147 11.37 29.69 10.15
C SER A 147 12.15 28.37 10.22
N THR A 148 11.51 27.27 10.63
CA THR A 148 12.16 25.94 10.70
C THR A 148 11.26 24.86 10.10
N VAL A 149 11.86 23.72 9.72
CA VAL A 149 11.15 22.53 9.22
C VAL A 149 10.23 21.96 10.31
N GLU A 150 10.67 22.00 11.58
CA GLU A 150 9.95 21.48 12.72
C GLU A 150 8.64 22.23 12.95
N GLN A 151 8.66 23.57 12.89
CA GLN A 151 7.44 24.40 12.99
C GLN A 151 6.47 24.11 11.84
N ALA A 152 6.98 24.01 10.60
CA ALA A 152 6.18 23.67 9.44
C ALA A 152 5.56 22.27 9.58
N LYS A 153 6.31 21.30 10.10
CA LYS A 153 5.86 19.92 10.35
C LYS A 153 4.76 19.88 11.40
N GLU A 154 4.90 20.57 12.52
CA GLU A 154 3.90 20.59 13.58
C GLU A 154 2.52 21.06 13.07
N VAL A 155 2.47 22.17 12.35
CA VAL A 155 1.22 22.69 11.78
C VAL A 155 0.66 21.75 10.72
N LEU A 156 1.54 21.15 9.91
CA LEU A 156 1.17 20.20 8.88
C LEU A 156 0.56 18.92 9.49
N ASP A 157 1.14 18.40 10.58
CA ASP A 157 0.66 17.18 11.24
C ASP A 157 -0.69 17.38 11.92
N LYS A 158 -0.93 18.54 12.55
CA LYS A 158 -2.25 18.94 13.06
C LYS A 158 -3.30 18.93 11.93
N LYS A 159 -2.95 19.52 10.78
CA LYS A 159 -3.88 19.58 9.65
C LYS A 159 -4.10 18.20 8.98
N ARG A 160 -3.09 17.33 9.00
CA ARG A 160 -3.24 15.93 8.55
C ARG A 160 -4.25 15.18 9.39
N GLN A 161 -4.17 15.28 10.72
CA GLN A 161 -5.12 14.62 11.64
C GLN A 161 -6.56 15.05 11.36
N GLU A 162 -6.78 16.35 11.09
CA GLU A 162 -8.11 16.85 10.77
C GLU A 162 -8.64 16.30 9.42
N LEU A 163 -7.78 16.16 8.41
CA LEU A 163 -8.21 15.91 7.03
C LEU A 163 -8.15 14.44 6.62
N HIS A 164 -7.22 13.64 7.15
CA HIS A 164 -6.92 12.30 6.64
C HIS A 164 -7.34 11.16 7.56
N GLY A 165 -7.60 11.41 8.86
CA GLY A 165 -7.99 10.37 9.81
C GLY A 165 -6.95 9.23 9.88
N GLU A 166 -7.40 7.97 9.70
CA GLU A 166 -6.56 6.77 9.81
C GLU A 166 -5.52 6.58 8.69
N PHE A 167 -5.65 7.32 7.56
CA PHE A 167 -4.71 7.26 6.44
C PHE A 167 -3.51 8.19 6.62
N LEU A 168 -3.02 8.31 7.86
CA LEU A 168 -1.88 9.14 8.18
C LEU A 168 -0.56 8.44 7.91
N ASN A 169 0.36 9.16 7.24
CA ASN A 169 1.77 8.83 7.21
C ASN A 169 2.57 10.13 7.37
N TYR A 170 3.36 10.19 8.41
CA TYR A 170 4.12 11.38 8.77
C TYR A 170 5.46 11.50 8.00
N GLY A 171 5.82 10.46 7.21
CA GLY A 171 7.05 10.43 6.40
C GLY A 171 8.29 10.00 7.15
#